data_49e0fa16ce6d5bb2e2786177b25c82e8
#
_entry.id   49e0fa16ce6d5bb2e2786177b25c82e8
#
_cell.length_a   1.000
_cell.length_b   1.000
_cell.length_c   1.000
_cell.angle_alpha   90.00
_cell.angle_beta   90.00
_cell.angle_gamma   90.00
#
_symmetry.space_group_name_H-M   'P 1'
#
loop_
_entity.id
_entity.type
_entity.pdbx_description
1 polymer ?
#
loop_
_entity_poly.entity_id
_entity_poly.type
_entity_poly.pdbx_seq_one_letter_code
_entity_poly.pdbx_strand_id
1 'polypeptide(L)'
;VAADGAVGACLGRVDVVCVVTDLDGEPHLSKAVESNVPLVVHAHGDNTATWQTCLQRWSASGGVPLVLTHQCDDVYDDAFNVGGFTDGDRAACFLLALGIPHERVSFLGYSTDKVGPWSGTTNPERKLAKLTWMARVLDLLDPHWTRRNRS
;
A
#
# COMPACT_ATOMS: atom_id res chain seq x y z
N VAL A 1 3.51 8.86 -0.74
CA VAL A 1 2.62 7.70 -0.60
C VAL A 1 3.26 6.70 0.35
N ALA A 2 2.50 6.17 1.29
CA ALA A 2 2.96 5.14 2.22
C ALA A 2 2.33 3.78 1.86
N ALA A 3 3.03 2.69 2.16
CA ALA A 3 2.55 1.34 2.00
C ALA A 3 2.16 0.79 3.38
N ASP A 4 0.88 0.57 3.58
CA ASP A 4 0.27 -0.06 4.74
C ASP A 4 0.81 0.49 6.07
N GLY A 5 1.17 -0.35 7.03
CA GLY A 5 1.69 0.04 8.35
C GLY A 5 2.91 0.95 8.33
N ALA A 6 3.65 1.04 7.21
CA ALA A 6 4.77 1.98 7.05
C ALA A 6 4.34 3.46 7.17
N VAL A 7 3.05 3.76 7.05
CA VAL A 7 2.52 5.11 7.36
C VAL A 7 2.90 5.57 8.77
N GLY A 8 3.06 4.67 9.73
CA GLY A 8 3.51 4.98 11.09
C GLY A 8 4.89 5.63 11.14
N ALA A 9 5.78 5.36 10.18
CA ALA A 9 7.07 6.04 10.06
C ALA A 9 6.95 7.46 9.47
N CYS A 10 5.85 7.76 8.78
CA CYS A 10 5.65 8.99 8.02
C CYS A 10 4.86 10.05 8.79
N LEU A 11 3.83 9.64 9.54
CA LEU A 11 2.92 10.55 10.24
C LEU A 11 3.68 11.49 11.19
N GLY A 12 3.38 12.78 11.08
CA GLY A 12 4.01 13.84 11.85
C GLY A 12 5.46 14.18 11.42
N ARG A 13 5.99 13.58 10.37
CA ARG A 13 7.35 13.81 9.84
C ARG A 13 7.36 14.31 8.41
N VAL A 14 6.45 13.81 7.59
CA VAL A 14 6.30 14.18 6.19
C VAL A 14 4.82 14.24 5.82
N ASP A 15 4.49 14.99 4.77
CA ASP A 15 3.14 14.99 4.22
C ASP A 15 2.84 13.65 3.56
N VAL A 16 1.79 12.97 4.02
CA VAL A 16 1.32 11.72 3.46
C VAL A 16 0.11 12.00 2.56
N VAL A 17 0.29 11.85 1.27
CA VAL A 17 -0.77 12.07 0.27
C VAL A 17 -1.84 10.97 0.33
N CYS A 18 -1.42 9.72 0.46
CA CYS A 18 -2.32 8.59 0.67
C CYS A 18 -1.56 7.38 1.22
N VAL A 19 -2.31 6.37 1.67
CA VAL A 19 -1.79 5.06 2.09
C VAL A 19 -2.38 3.98 1.18
N VAL A 20 -1.54 3.15 0.58
CA VAL A 20 -1.95 1.94 -0.14
C VAL A 20 -1.91 0.77 0.83
N THR A 21 -3.02 0.05 1.01
CA THR A 21 -3.19 -0.93 2.09
C THR A 21 -4.20 -2.01 1.75
N ASP A 22 -3.99 -3.23 2.24
CA ASP A 22 -4.98 -4.31 2.33
C ASP A 22 -5.65 -4.39 3.72
N LEU A 23 -5.38 -3.38 4.58
CA LEU A 23 -5.97 -3.15 5.91
C LEU A 23 -5.39 -4.01 7.03
N ASP A 24 -4.17 -4.50 6.92
CA ASP A 24 -3.49 -5.24 7.99
C ASP A 24 -2.45 -4.40 8.77
N GLY A 25 -2.27 -3.11 8.44
CA GLY A 25 -1.29 -2.18 9.03
C GLY A 25 -1.69 -1.49 10.34
N GLU A 26 -2.59 -2.05 11.12
CA GLU A 26 -2.96 -1.48 12.44
C GLU A 26 -1.79 -1.54 13.45
N PRO A 27 -1.69 -0.59 14.40
CA PRO A 27 -2.62 0.54 14.68
C PRO A 27 -2.34 1.80 13.84
N HIS A 28 -1.45 1.75 12.87
CA HIS A 28 -0.98 2.95 12.14
C HIS A 28 -2.01 3.45 11.14
N LEU A 29 -2.82 2.55 10.56
CA LEU A 29 -3.92 2.92 9.68
C LEU A 29 -5.00 3.73 10.39
N SER A 30 -5.37 3.35 11.62
CA SER A 30 -6.31 4.13 12.43
C SER A 30 -5.82 5.57 12.63
N LYS A 31 -4.53 5.78 12.90
CA LYS A 31 -3.95 7.12 13.03
C LYS A 31 -3.95 7.90 11.71
N ALA A 32 -3.74 7.24 10.59
CA ALA A 32 -3.84 7.86 9.27
C ALA A 32 -5.27 8.34 8.98
N VAL A 33 -6.28 7.52 9.31
CA VAL A 33 -7.69 7.88 9.18
C VAL A 33 -8.05 9.06 10.09
N GLU A 34 -7.64 9.04 11.36
CA GLU A 34 -7.81 10.16 12.31
C GLU A 34 -7.19 11.47 11.79
N SER A 35 -6.11 11.36 11.02
CA SER A 35 -5.45 12.48 10.34
C SER A 35 -6.06 12.84 8.98
N ASN A 36 -7.18 12.21 8.61
CA ASN A 36 -7.88 12.36 7.33
C ASN A 36 -6.99 12.11 6.10
N VAL A 37 -6.02 11.18 6.22
CA VAL A 37 -5.17 10.76 5.11
C VAL A 37 -5.97 9.83 4.20
N PRO A 38 -6.05 10.12 2.88
CA PRO A 38 -6.73 9.26 1.91
C PRO A 38 -6.18 7.83 1.90
N LEU A 39 -7.07 6.84 1.72
CA LEU A 39 -6.68 5.44 1.61
C LEU A 39 -6.92 4.91 0.20
N VAL A 40 -5.97 4.14 -0.31
CA VAL A 40 -6.10 3.31 -1.50
C VAL A 40 -6.22 1.87 -1.01
N VAL A 41 -7.46 1.40 -0.88
CA VAL A 41 -7.77 0.10 -0.25
C VAL A 41 -7.82 -0.99 -1.30
N HIS A 42 -7.06 -2.05 -1.09
CA HIS A 42 -7.01 -3.20 -1.98
C HIS A 42 -7.93 -4.33 -1.51
N ALA A 43 -8.86 -4.72 -2.37
CA ALA A 43 -9.72 -5.88 -2.18
C ALA A 43 -9.09 -7.10 -2.86
N HIS A 44 -8.73 -8.13 -2.10
CA HIS A 44 -8.17 -9.38 -2.62
C HIS A 44 -8.95 -10.63 -2.18
N GLY A 45 -10.18 -10.44 -1.68
CA GLY A 45 -11.14 -11.50 -1.39
C GLY A 45 -11.10 -12.00 0.05
N ASP A 46 -9.95 -12.33 0.61
CA ASP A 46 -9.84 -12.85 1.98
C ASP A 46 -9.81 -11.74 3.05
N ASN A 47 -9.72 -10.46 2.67
CA ASN A 47 -9.84 -9.32 3.57
C ASN A 47 -11.25 -8.72 3.68
N THR A 48 -12.28 -9.37 3.12
CA THR A 48 -13.65 -8.85 3.07
C THR A 48 -14.20 -8.51 4.46
N ALA A 49 -14.02 -9.36 5.45
CA ALA A 49 -14.51 -9.12 6.82
C ALA A 49 -13.82 -7.91 7.47
N THR A 50 -12.52 -7.73 7.19
CA THR A 50 -11.71 -6.61 7.72
C THR A 50 -12.21 -5.29 7.15
N TRP A 51 -12.33 -5.17 5.84
CA TRP A 51 -12.74 -3.90 5.25
C TRP A 51 -14.21 -3.56 5.54
N GLN A 52 -15.12 -4.54 5.67
CA GLN A 52 -16.48 -4.30 6.13
C GLN A 52 -16.50 -3.66 7.53
N THR A 53 -15.72 -4.19 8.46
CA THR A 53 -15.56 -3.63 9.81
C THR A 53 -14.96 -2.23 9.77
N CYS A 54 -13.94 -2.02 8.95
CA CYS A 54 -13.30 -0.71 8.78
C CYS A 54 -14.26 0.32 8.20
N LEU A 55 -15.02 -0.02 7.15
CA LEU A 55 -16.00 0.88 6.53
C LEU A 55 -17.08 1.32 7.53
N GLN A 56 -17.61 0.40 8.33
CA GLN A 56 -18.59 0.73 9.38
C GLN A 56 -18.01 1.74 10.38
N ARG A 57 -16.80 1.49 10.87
CA ARG A 57 -16.10 2.36 11.81
C ARG A 57 -15.83 3.75 11.20
N TRP A 58 -15.34 3.80 9.98
CA TRP A 58 -15.02 5.06 9.31
C TRP A 58 -16.26 5.87 8.95
N SER A 59 -17.34 5.23 8.53
CA SER A 59 -18.63 5.90 8.29
C SER A 59 -19.16 6.56 9.56
N ALA A 60 -19.04 5.88 10.70
CA ALA A 60 -19.44 6.44 12.00
C ALA A 60 -18.59 7.64 12.44
N SER A 61 -17.36 7.76 11.94
CA SER A 61 -16.40 8.84 12.25
C SER A 61 -16.39 9.97 11.21
N GLY A 62 -17.38 10.04 10.30
CA GLY A 62 -17.45 11.07 9.28
C GLY A 62 -16.85 10.67 7.92
N GLY A 63 -16.40 9.44 7.78
CA GLY A 63 -15.81 8.91 6.56
C GLY A 63 -14.31 9.17 6.42
N VAL A 64 -13.73 8.59 5.38
CA VAL A 64 -12.35 8.84 4.94
C VAL A 64 -12.33 8.80 3.41
N PRO A 65 -11.55 9.65 2.74
CA PRO A 65 -11.42 9.56 1.28
C PRO A 65 -10.85 8.21 0.87
N LEU A 66 -11.54 7.50 -0.04
CA LEU A 66 -11.18 6.15 -0.47
C LEU A 66 -11.01 6.09 -1.98
N VAL A 67 -9.99 5.34 -2.41
CA VAL A 67 -9.88 4.74 -3.74
C VAL A 67 -9.90 3.23 -3.56
N LEU A 68 -10.75 2.53 -4.29
CA LEU A 68 -10.81 1.08 -4.25
C LEU A 68 -9.97 0.48 -5.37
N THR A 69 -9.21 -0.56 -5.04
CA THR A 69 -8.43 -1.34 -6.01
C THR A 69 -8.72 -2.83 -5.86
N HIS A 70 -8.57 -3.55 -6.95
CA HIS A 70 -8.76 -5.00 -7.01
C HIS A 70 -7.67 -5.67 -7.87
N GLN A 71 -7.71 -6.99 -7.99
CA GLN A 71 -6.75 -7.77 -8.79
C GLN A 71 -7.43 -8.70 -9.82
N CYS A 72 -8.74 -8.50 -10.07
CA CYS A 72 -9.48 -9.28 -11.06
C CYS A 72 -9.32 -8.67 -12.45
N ASP A 73 -9.58 -9.46 -13.49
CA ASP A 73 -9.61 -9.00 -14.88
C ASP A 73 -10.92 -8.27 -15.23
N ASP A 74 -11.94 -8.37 -14.36
CA ASP A 74 -13.21 -7.68 -14.52
C ASP A 74 -13.05 -6.16 -14.41
N VAL A 75 -13.91 -5.43 -15.10
CA VAL A 75 -13.96 -3.96 -15.04
C VAL A 75 -15.07 -3.54 -14.08
N TYR A 76 -14.75 -2.68 -13.13
CA TYR A 76 -15.69 -2.08 -12.19
C TYR A 76 -15.67 -0.56 -12.32
N ASP A 77 -16.83 0.09 -12.23
CA ASP A 77 -16.95 1.55 -12.40
C ASP A 77 -16.23 2.33 -11.29
N ASP A 78 -16.24 1.81 -10.06
CA ASP A 78 -15.76 2.50 -8.87
C ASP A 78 -14.50 1.83 -8.23
N ALA A 79 -13.87 0.87 -8.92
CA ALA A 79 -12.67 0.20 -8.44
C ALA A 79 -11.69 -0.07 -9.58
N PHE A 80 -10.40 0.03 -9.29
CA PHE A 80 -9.36 0.02 -10.31
C PHE A 80 -8.37 -1.14 -10.11
N ASN A 81 -8.00 -1.82 -11.20
CA ASN A 81 -6.88 -2.73 -11.17
C ASN A 81 -5.61 -1.98 -11.60
N VAL A 82 -4.81 -1.58 -10.63
CA VAL A 82 -3.55 -0.88 -10.86
C VAL A 82 -2.35 -1.81 -10.95
N GLY A 83 -2.57 -3.11 -10.73
CA GLY A 83 -1.51 -4.11 -10.63
C GLY A 83 -0.83 -4.11 -9.25
N GLY A 84 0.33 -4.75 -9.19
CA GLY A 84 1.06 -4.94 -7.95
C GLY A 84 0.72 -6.25 -7.23
N PHE A 85 1.58 -6.66 -6.31
CA PHE A 85 1.47 -7.91 -5.56
C PHE A 85 1.45 -7.68 -4.04
N THR A 86 2.25 -6.73 -3.54
CA THR A 86 2.24 -6.25 -2.15
C THR A 86 1.85 -4.78 -2.12
N ASP A 87 1.52 -4.23 -0.95
CA ASP A 87 1.17 -2.81 -0.85
C ASP A 87 2.31 -1.89 -1.31
N GLY A 88 3.57 -2.31 -1.12
CA GLY A 88 4.73 -1.56 -1.57
C GLY A 88 4.80 -1.39 -3.07
N ASP A 89 4.81 -2.48 -3.83
CA ASP A 89 4.86 -2.40 -5.29
C ASP A 89 3.54 -1.92 -5.88
N ARG A 90 2.39 -2.19 -5.24
CA ARG A 90 1.11 -1.61 -5.62
C ARG A 90 1.09 -0.09 -5.47
N ALA A 91 1.76 0.47 -4.45
CA ALA A 91 1.92 1.91 -4.33
C ALA A 91 2.69 2.51 -5.52
N ALA A 92 3.73 1.82 -6.01
CA ALA A 92 4.44 2.24 -7.22
C ALA A 92 3.55 2.12 -8.47
N CYS A 93 2.82 0.99 -8.64
CA CYS A 93 1.86 0.82 -9.73
C CYS A 93 0.78 1.91 -9.71
N PHE A 94 0.26 2.24 -8.54
CA PHE A 94 -0.75 3.30 -8.37
C PHE A 94 -0.23 4.66 -8.81
N LEU A 95 1.00 5.03 -8.42
CA LEU A 95 1.61 6.29 -8.86
C LEU A 95 1.77 6.35 -10.39
N LEU A 96 2.19 5.24 -11.01
CA LEU A 96 2.30 5.15 -12.46
C LEU A 96 0.93 5.26 -13.15
N ALA A 97 -0.10 4.62 -12.60
CA ALA A 97 -1.47 4.74 -13.11
C ALA A 97 -2.00 6.17 -13.04
N LEU A 98 -1.55 6.97 -12.07
CA LEU A 98 -1.81 8.42 -11.99
C LEU A 98 -0.94 9.27 -12.94
N GLY A 99 -0.10 8.65 -13.77
CA GLY A 99 0.76 9.36 -14.71
C GLY A 99 2.04 9.92 -14.10
N ILE A 100 2.42 9.50 -12.89
CA ILE A 100 3.72 9.87 -12.30
C ILE A 100 4.81 8.99 -12.92
N PRO A 101 5.77 9.55 -13.69
CA PRO A 101 6.79 8.74 -14.32
C PRO A 101 7.74 8.13 -13.27
N HIS A 102 8.23 6.92 -13.56
CA HIS A 102 9.03 6.15 -12.60
C HIS A 102 10.31 6.87 -12.16
N GLU A 103 10.88 7.70 -13.02
CA GLU A 103 12.08 8.52 -12.71
C GLU A 103 11.84 9.52 -11.58
N ARG A 104 10.59 9.89 -11.34
CA ARG A 104 10.18 10.79 -10.24
C ARG A 104 9.83 10.05 -8.95
N VAL A 105 9.82 8.71 -8.98
CA VAL A 105 9.53 7.89 -7.80
C VAL A 105 10.84 7.50 -7.13
N SER A 106 10.95 7.77 -5.82
CA SER A 106 12.01 7.26 -4.96
C SER A 106 11.40 6.33 -3.92
N PHE A 107 12.11 5.26 -3.61
CA PHE A 107 11.70 4.28 -2.62
C PHE A 107 12.42 4.54 -1.30
N LEU A 108 11.74 4.29 -0.19
CA LEU A 108 12.33 4.42 1.15
C LEU A 108 11.95 3.20 1.99
N GLY A 109 12.95 2.52 2.52
CA GLY A 109 12.75 1.37 3.39
C GLY A 109 12.29 0.08 2.70
N TYR A 110 12.34 0.01 1.36
CA TYR A 110 12.07 -1.23 0.64
C TYR A 110 13.22 -2.22 0.84
N SER A 111 12.88 -3.45 1.20
CA SER A 111 13.85 -4.52 1.40
C SER A 111 13.35 -5.79 0.73
N THR A 112 14.25 -6.56 0.15
CA THR A 112 13.98 -7.86 -0.48
C THR A 112 14.44 -9.04 0.35
N ASP A 113 15.19 -8.79 1.42
CA ASP A 113 15.91 -9.78 2.22
C ASP A 113 15.56 -9.78 3.71
N LYS A 114 14.79 -8.80 4.17
CA LYS A 114 14.38 -8.70 5.58
C LYS A 114 12.96 -8.15 5.72
N VAL A 115 12.28 -8.61 6.76
CA VAL A 115 10.98 -8.09 7.17
C VAL A 115 11.18 -6.80 7.94
N GLY A 116 10.53 -5.72 7.52
CA GLY A 116 10.63 -4.41 8.17
C GLY A 116 9.78 -4.33 9.46
N PRO A 117 10.07 -3.37 10.34
CA PRO A 117 9.36 -3.21 11.62
C PRO A 117 7.90 -2.79 11.47
N TRP A 118 7.50 -2.35 10.29
CA TRP A 118 6.14 -1.87 9.98
C TRP A 118 5.26 -2.92 9.30
N SER A 119 5.73 -4.17 9.19
CA SER A 119 5.03 -5.25 8.46
C SER A 119 3.91 -5.92 9.26
N GLY A 120 3.57 -5.41 10.44
CA GLY A 120 2.55 -6.01 11.31
C GLY A 120 2.93 -7.41 11.79
N THR A 121 1.94 -8.18 12.26
CA THR A 121 2.12 -9.58 12.65
C THR A 121 2.06 -10.45 11.40
N THR A 122 3.19 -10.99 10.97
CA THR A 122 3.30 -11.81 9.75
C THR A 122 4.23 -13.01 9.95
N ASN A 123 4.01 -14.06 9.18
CA ASN A 123 4.98 -15.16 9.07
C ASN A 123 6.19 -14.68 8.26
N PRO A 124 7.43 -14.69 8.84
CA PRO A 124 8.62 -14.16 8.18
C PRO A 124 8.95 -14.84 6.84
N GLU A 125 8.83 -16.17 6.75
CA GLU A 125 9.14 -16.93 5.53
C GLU A 125 8.17 -16.57 4.41
N ARG A 126 6.86 -16.55 4.72
CA ARG A 126 5.84 -16.14 3.76
C ARG A 126 6.05 -14.69 3.32
N LYS A 127 6.43 -13.79 4.24
CA LYS A 127 6.71 -12.39 3.90
C LYS A 127 7.92 -12.27 2.98
N LEU A 128 9.03 -12.96 3.26
CA LEU A 128 10.21 -12.94 2.40
C LEU A 128 9.89 -13.46 0.98
N ALA A 129 9.09 -14.52 0.86
CA ALA A 129 8.61 -14.99 -0.44
C ALA A 129 7.80 -13.91 -1.19
N LYS A 130 6.91 -13.18 -0.48
CA LYS A 130 6.17 -12.04 -1.06
C LYS A 130 7.13 -10.92 -1.51
N LEU A 131 8.18 -10.61 -0.76
CA LEU A 131 9.16 -9.58 -1.13
C LEU A 131 9.93 -9.91 -2.42
N THR A 132 10.14 -11.19 -2.72
CA THR A 132 10.71 -11.61 -4.00
C THR A 132 9.78 -11.25 -5.18
N TRP A 133 8.46 -11.40 -5.01
CA TRP A 133 7.49 -10.99 -6.01
C TRP A 133 7.39 -9.47 -6.12
N MET A 134 7.43 -8.75 -5.00
CA MET A 134 7.53 -7.28 -4.98
C MET A 134 8.71 -6.81 -5.85
N ALA A 135 9.90 -7.38 -5.65
CA ALA A 135 11.07 -7.02 -6.45
C ALA A 135 10.84 -7.24 -7.95
N ARG A 136 10.23 -8.37 -8.34
CA ARG A 136 9.91 -8.65 -9.74
C ARG A 136 8.95 -7.64 -10.35
N VAL A 137 7.92 -7.24 -9.61
CA VAL A 137 6.99 -6.20 -10.08
C VAL A 137 7.73 -4.87 -10.25
N LEU A 138 8.55 -4.48 -9.27
CA LEU A 138 9.33 -3.24 -9.34
C LEU A 138 10.33 -3.26 -10.51
N ASP A 139 10.97 -4.40 -10.78
CA ASP A 139 11.87 -4.56 -11.94
C ASP A 139 11.15 -4.40 -13.28
N LEU A 140 9.86 -4.82 -13.36
CA LEU A 140 9.03 -4.61 -14.56
C LEU A 140 8.67 -3.13 -14.76
N LEU A 141 8.46 -2.39 -13.66
CA LEU A 141 8.11 -0.96 -13.70
C LEU A 141 9.34 -0.10 -14.00
N ASP A 142 10.47 -0.46 -13.40
CA ASP A 142 11.74 0.25 -13.48
C ASP A 142 12.92 -0.66 -13.14
N PRO A 143 13.68 -1.14 -14.13
CA PRO A 143 14.85 -2.02 -13.90
C PRO A 143 15.94 -1.40 -13.02
N HIS A 144 15.84 -0.11 -12.72
CA HIS A 144 16.82 0.62 -11.91
C HIS A 144 16.24 1.12 -10.58
N TRP A 145 15.09 0.62 -10.14
CA TRP A 145 14.42 1.05 -8.91
C TRP A 145 15.32 0.98 -7.67
N THR A 146 16.21 -0.01 -7.60
CA THR A 146 17.15 -0.17 -6.48
C THR A 146 18.10 1.01 -6.31
N ARG A 147 18.44 1.74 -7.39
CA ARG A 147 19.27 2.94 -7.34
C ARG A 147 18.56 4.13 -6.70
N ARG A 148 17.23 4.09 -6.66
CA ARG A 148 16.36 5.09 -6.03
C ARG A 148 15.79 4.63 -4.70
N ASN A 149 16.17 3.43 -4.24
CA ASN A 149 15.82 2.93 -2.93
C ASN A 149 16.80 3.45 -1.88
N ARG A 150 16.27 4.07 -0.86
CA ARG A 150 17.03 4.60 0.28
C ARG A 150 16.65 3.83 1.54
N SER A 151 17.63 3.35 2.25
CA SER A 151 17.47 2.68 3.54
C SER A 151 17.40 3.68 4.69
#